data_f61665019c08cac51fd4eaa5756eba0d
#
_entry.id   f61665019c08cac51fd4eaa5756eba0d
#
_cell.length_a   1.000
_cell.length_b   1.000
_cell.length_c   1.000
_cell.angle_alpha   90.00
_cell.angle_beta   90.00
_cell.angle_gamma   90.00
#
_symmetry.space_group_name_H-M   'P 1'
#
loop_
_entity.id
_entity.type
_entity.pdbx_description
1 polymer ?
#
loop_
_entity_poly.entity_id
_entity_poly.type
_entity_poly.pdbx_seq_one_letter_code
_entity_poly.pdbx_strand_id
1 'polypeptide(L)'
;MKAELVNPFISSTISVFETMAGMTVKKGDLYIKSDERLFYDISGAIGIVGDFIGFVSISFPEDLALEVTSKFLGEPLTELNNDAGDAVGELINMVAGSTKKHFSDKGKRFSISVPNVIVGKGHTIQRPANLICIGVKFHLNDKIFVLEVALKDKM
;
A
#
# COMPACT_ATOMS: atom_id res chain seq x y z
N MET A 1 4.19 -0.53 17.13
CA MET A 1 3.09 -1.22 16.43
C MET A 1 3.32 -2.72 16.48
N LYS A 2 2.28 -3.46 16.78
CA LYS A 2 2.39 -4.92 16.92
C LYS A 2 2.30 -5.60 15.55
N ALA A 3 2.97 -6.74 15.40
CA ALA A 3 2.94 -7.53 14.16
C ALA A 3 1.50 -7.90 13.75
N GLU A 4 0.64 -8.16 14.72
CA GLU A 4 -0.76 -8.51 14.44
C GLU A 4 -1.56 -7.40 13.74
N LEU A 5 -1.07 -6.15 13.77
CA LEU A 5 -1.67 -5.05 13.02
C LEU A 5 -1.14 -4.98 11.60
N VAL A 6 0.09 -5.41 11.37
CA VAL A 6 0.75 -5.35 10.06
C VAL A 6 0.46 -6.57 9.20
N ASN A 7 0.46 -7.76 9.81
CA ASN A 7 0.31 -9.01 9.07
C ASN A 7 -0.95 -9.08 8.19
N PRO A 8 -2.13 -8.60 8.62
CA PRO A 8 -3.31 -8.63 7.75
C PRO A 8 -3.13 -7.79 6.48
N PHE A 9 -2.40 -6.66 6.58
CA PHE A 9 -2.08 -5.85 5.40
C PHE A 9 -1.16 -6.59 4.44
N ILE A 10 -0.20 -7.34 4.97
CA ILE A 10 0.70 -8.16 4.14
C ILE A 10 -0.09 -9.23 3.39
N SER A 11 -0.93 -9.97 4.10
CA SER A 11 -1.76 -11.02 3.51
C SER A 11 -2.71 -10.46 2.45
N SER A 12 -3.33 -9.33 2.74
CA SER A 12 -4.24 -8.66 1.80
C SER A 12 -3.52 -8.20 0.54
N THR A 13 -2.30 -7.68 0.69
CA THR A 13 -1.50 -7.25 -0.47
C THR A 13 -1.19 -8.43 -1.39
N ILE A 14 -0.71 -9.52 -0.81
CA ILE A 14 -0.39 -10.73 -1.59
C ILE A 14 -1.64 -11.24 -2.32
N SER A 15 -2.75 -11.33 -1.62
CA SER A 15 -4.01 -11.82 -2.18
C SER A 15 -4.55 -10.92 -3.30
N VAL A 16 -4.53 -9.61 -3.10
CA VAL A 16 -5.03 -8.66 -4.10
C VAL A 16 -4.20 -8.73 -5.38
N PHE A 17 -2.86 -8.78 -5.27
CA PHE A 17 -2.02 -8.88 -6.46
C PHE A 17 -2.27 -10.19 -7.21
N GLU A 18 -2.43 -11.28 -6.49
CA GLU A 18 -2.69 -12.59 -7.09
C GLU A 18 -4.03 -12.63 -7.81
N THR A 19 -5.10 -12.17 -7.15
CA THR A 19 -6.46 -12.26 -7.69
C THR A 19 -6.76 -11.20 -8.75
N MET A 20 -6.25 -9.98 -8.59
CA MET A 20 -6.62 -8.85 -9.45
C MET A 20 -5.61 -8.55 -10.55
N ALA A 21 -4.36 -8.90 -10.35
CA ALA A 21 -3.32 -8.65 -11.35
C ALA A 21 -2.66 -9.94 -11.86
N GLY A 22 -3.01 -11.09 -11.28
CA GLY A 22 -2.41 -12.36 -11.66
C GLY A 22 -0.92 -12.42 -11.37
N MET A 23 -0.46 -11.68 -10.37
CA MET A 23 0.96 -11.58 -10.04
C MET A 23 1.24 -12.15 -8.66
N THR A 24 2.30 -12.95 -8.55
CA THR A 24 2.76 -13.48 -7.28
C THR A 24 3.82 -12.56 -6.72
N VAL A 25 3.52 -11.93 -5.59
CA VAL A 25 4.47 -11.07 -4.88
C VAL A 25 4.98 -11.79 -3.65
N LYS A 26 6.23 -11.53 -3.28
CA LYS A 26 6.86 -12.15 -2.11
C LYS A 26 7.18 -11.09 -1.09
N LYS A 27 6.80 -11.37 0.15
CA LYS A 27 7.16 -10.52 1.28
C LYS A 27 8.67 -10.55 1.47
N GLY A 28 9.29 -9.38 1.55
CA GLY A 28 10.69 -9.20 1.89
C GLY A 28 10.85 -8.64 3.28
N ASP A 29 11.88 -7.83 3.46
CA ASP A 29 12.22 -7.26 4.76
C ASP A 29 11.19 -6.23 5.23
N LEU A 30 10.99 -6.20 6.54
CA LEU A 30 10.28 -5.12 7.21
C LEU A 30 11.29 -4.08 7.68
N TYR A 31 10.86 -2.83 7.73
CA TYR A 31 11.68 -1.74 8.28
C TYR A 31 10.80 -0.77 9.05
N ILE A 32 11.41 -0.10 10.01
CA ILE A 32 10.75 1.01 10.70
C ILE A 32 11.15 2.27 9.92
N LYS A 33 10.14 2.97 9.41
CA LYS A 33 10.40 4.17 8.63
C LYS A 33 11.01 5.24 9.53
N SER A 34 12.16 5.73 9.13
CA SER A 34 12.87 6.81 9.81
C SER A 34 12.83 8.06 8.93
N ASP A 35 13.74 8.99 9.17
CA ASP A 35 13.85 10.19 8.34
C ASP A 35 14.61 9.94 7.03
N GLU A 36 14.94 8.68 6.74
CA GLU A 36 15.54 8.30 5.47
C GLU A 36 14.58 8.60 4.33
N ARG A 37 15.11 9.17 3.27
CA ARG A 37 14.32 9.48 2.09
C ARG A 37 14.33 8.32 1.13
N LEU A 38 13.18 7.67 1.00
CA LEU A 38 12.93 6.69 -0.05
C LEU A 38 12.15 7.40 -1.14
N PHE A 39 12.60 7.23 -2.37
CA PHE A 39 12.03 7.92 -3.52
C PHE A 39 11.14 6.99 -4.33
N TYR A 40 9.99 7.50 -4.72
CA TYR A 40 8.99 6.75 -5.48
C TYR A 40 8.52 7.59 -6.67
N ASP A 41 7.83 6.95 -7.60
CA ASP A 41 7.31 7.63 -8.79
C ASP A 41 5.79 7.68 -8.79
N ILE A 42 5.13 6.74 -8.12
CA ILE A 42 3.69 6.75 -7.90
C ILE A 42 3.37 6.09 -6.57
N SER A 43 2.44 6.69 -5.82
CA SER A 43 1.99 6.18 -4.53
C SER A 43 0.50 6.35 -4.37
N GLY A 44 -0.14 5.40 -3.71
CA GLY A 44 -1.53 5.52 -3.29
C GLY A 44 -1.60 5.41 -1.77
N ALA A 45 -2.42 6.25 -1.14
CA ALA A 45 -2.55 6.28 0.32
C ALA A 45 -4.01 6.36 0.74
N ILE A 46 -4.34 5.69 1.83
CA ILE A 46 -5.67 5.68 2.42
C ILE A 46 -5.56 5.98 3.91
N GLY A 47 -6.40 6.90 4.39
CA GLY A 47 -6.53 7.19 5.80
C GLY A 47 -7.45 6.18 6.48
N ILE A 48 -7.17 5.89 7.73
CA ILE A 48 -7.89 4.93 8.56
C ILE A 48 -8.35 5.64 9.84
N VAL A 49 -9.65 5.56 10.15
CA VAL A 49 -10.24 6.18 11.34
C VAL A 49 -11.27 5.22 11.94
N GLY A 50 -11.20 5.04 13.25
CA GLY A 50 -12.11 4.15 13.98
C GLY A 50 -11.41 3.62 15.22
N ASP A 51 -11.47 2.31 15.40
CA ASP A 51 -10.75 1.67 16.51
C ASP A 51 -9.23 1.81 16.34
N PHE A 52 -8.78 2.05 15.12
CA PHE A 52 -7.41 2.43 14.81
C PHE A 52 -7.43 3.78 14.09
N ILE A 53 -6.35 4.53 14.25
CA ILE A 53 -6.14 5.79 13.52
C ILE A 53 -4.78 5.72 12.86
N GLY A 54 -4.73 6.10 11.59
CA GLY A 54 -3.49 6.13 10.85
C GLY A 54 -3.67 6.10 9.35
N PHE A 55 -2.76 5.44 8.66
CA PHE A 55 -2.83 5.34 7.20
C PHE A 55 -2.09 4.10 6.71
N VAL A 56 -2.37 3.75 5.47
CA VAL A 56 -1.62 2.74 4.72
C VAL A 56 -1.32 3.32 3.34
N SER A 57 -0.12 3.07 2.84
CA SER A 57 0.27 3.51 1.50
C SER A 57 1.00 2.40 0.75
N ILE A 58 0.90 2.45 -0.58
CA ILE A 58 1.64 1.58 -1.48
C ILE A 58 2.40 2.47 -2.46
N SER A 59 3.67 2.15 -2.70
CA SER A 59 4.56 3.01 -3.50
C SER A 59 5.41 2.19 -4.44
N PHE A 60 5.53 2.67 -5.68
CA PHE A 60 6.22 1.96 -6.75
C PHE A 60 7.25 2.85 -7.46
N PRO A 61 8.36 2.25 -7.93
CA PRO A 61 9.13 2.87 -9.00
C PRO A 61 8.36 2.79 -10.32
N GLU A 62 8.65 3.68 -11.24
CA GLU A 62 7.89 3.81 -12.49
C GLU A 62 7.79 2.53 -13.29
N ASP A 63 8.91 1.85 -13.51
CA ASP A 63 8.93 0.64 -14.33
C ASP A 63 8.05 -0.47 -13.74
N LEU A 64 8.11 -0.68 -12.44
CA LEU A 64 7.28 -1.68 -11.78
C LEU A 64 5.82 -1.24 -11.76
N ALA A 65 5.55 0.05 -11.56
CA ALA A 65 4.20 0.58 -11.61
C ALA A 65 3.53 0.32 -12.96
N LEU A 66 4.25 0.54 -14.05
CA LEU A 66 3.74 0.29 -15.40
C LEU A 66 3.44 -1.19 -15.61
N GLU A 67 4.30 -2.06 -15.12
CA GLU A 67 4.10 -3.52 -15.20
C GLU A 67 2.85 -3.95 -14.42
N VAL A 68 2.73 -3.50 -13.18
CA VAL A 68 1.61 -3.85 -12.30
C VAL A 68 0.28 -3.29 -12.83
N THR A 69 0.25 -2.01 -13.19
CA THR A 69 -0.98 -1.38 -13.66
C THR A 69 -1.42 -1.92 -15.02
N SER A 70 -0.48 -2.27 -15.89
CA SER A 70 -0.80 -2.93 -17.16
C SER A 70 -1.48 -4.27 -16.93
N LYS A 71 -0.98 -5.07 -16.01
CA LYS A 71 -1.59 -6.35 -15.65
C LYS A 71 -2.95 -6.17 -15.01
N PHE A 72 -3.07 -5.20 -14.11
CA PHE A 72 -4.33 -4.92 -13.43
C PHE A 72 -5.44 -4.49 -14.39
N LEU A 73 -5.10 -3.62 -15.35
CA LEU A 73 -6.05 -3.10 -16.33
C LEU A 73 -6.29 -4.03 -17.52
N GLY A 74 -5.39 -4.99 -17.73
CA GLY A 74 -5.48 -5.89 -18.90
C GLY A 74 -5.10 -5.23 -20.20
N GLU A 75 -4.38 -4.12 -20.18
CA GLU A 75 -3.90 -3.41 -21.35
C GLU A 75 -2.54 -2.79 -21.08
N PRO A 76 -1.65 -2.68 -22.09
CA PRO A 76 -0.33 -2.12 -21.87
C PRO A 76 -0.38 -0.61 -21.62
N LEU A 77 0.31 -0.16 -20.55
CA LEU A 77 0.54 1.25 -20.27
C LEU A 77 2.02 1.54 -20.45
N THR A 78 2.33 2.67 -21.08
CA THR A 78 3.71 3.09 -21.34
C THR A 78 4.12 4.32 -20.54
N GLU A 79 3.18 4.94 -19.83
CA GLU A 79 3.45 6.10 -18.99
C GLU A 79 2.51 6.13 -17.79
N LEU A 80 2.92 6.84 -16.74
CA LEU A 80 2.11 7.00 -15.53
C LEU A 80 1.04 8.08 -15.78
N ASN A 81 0.01 7.70 -16.52
CA ASN A 81 -1.12 8.55 -16.83
C ASN A 81 -2.24 8.44 -15.78
N ASN A 82 -3.40 9.03 -16.07
CA ASN A 82 -4.54 8.99 -15.15
C ASN A 82 -5.02 7.55 -14.91
N ASP A 83 -4.97 6.70 -15.92
CA ASP A 83 -5.39 5.30 -15.78
C ASP A 83 -4.45 4.54 -14.83
N ALA A 84 -3.15 4.81 -14.90
CA ALA A 84 -2.20 4.23 -13.95
C ALA A 84 -2.49 4.71 -12.53
N GLY A 85 -2.78 5.99 -12.36
CA GLY A 85 -3.13 6.56 -11.06
C GLY A 85 -4.40 5.93 -10.49
N ASP A 86 -5.43 5.78 -11.31
CA ASP A 86 -6.68 5.14 -10.90
C ASP A 86 -6.46 3.68 -10.49
N ALA A 87 -5.62 2.97 -11.23
CA ALA A 87 -5.29 1.58 -10.93
C ALA A 87 -4.58 1.45 -9.58
N VAL A 88 -3.59 2.31 -9.31
CA VAL A 88 -2.88 2.29 -8.02
C VAL A 88 -3.83 2.64 -6.88
N GLY A 89 -4.70 3.63 -7.08
CA GLY A 89 -5.74 3.98 -6.11
C GLY A 89 -6.65 2.79 -5.79
N GLU A 90 -7.07 2.07 -6.82
CA GLU A 90 -7.92 0.89 -6.63
C GLU A 90 -7.19 -0.24 -5.93
N LEU A 91 -5.91 -0.47 -6.24
CA LEU A 91 -5.12 -1.49 -5.57
C LEU A 91 -5.04 -1.22 -4.06
N ILE A 92 -4.72 0.00 -3.66
CA ILE A 92 -4.62 0.29 -2.21
C ILE A 92 -6.00 0.27 -1.56
N ASN A 93 -7.04 0.65 -2.27
CA ASN A 93 -8.41 0.56 -1.77
C ASN A 93 -8.80 -0.91 -1.50
N MET A 94 -8.45 -1.81 -2.39
CA MET A 94 -8.71 -3.24 -2.23
C MET A 94 -7.93 -3.83 -1.07
N VAL A 95 -6.66 -3.46 -0.92
CA VAL A 95 -5.83 -3.91 0.20
C VAL A 95 -6.44 -3.44 1.52
N ALA A 96 -6.81 -2.18 1.62
CA ALA A 96 -7.40 -1.62 2.84
C ALA A 96 -8.77 -2.25 3.13
N GLY A 97 -9.59 -2.46 2.11
CA GLY A 97 -10.91 -3.08 2.26
C GLY A 97 -10.84 -4.52 2.73
N SER A 98 -9.93 -5.31 2.16
CA SER A 98 -9.69 -6.69 2.58
C SER A 98 -9.22 -6.75 4.03
N THR A 99 -8.30 -5.86 4.39
CA THR A 99 -7.78 -5.77 5.75
C THR A 99 -8.86 -5.33 6.74
N LYS A 100 -9.70 -4.38 6.33
CA LYS A 100 -10.84 -3.93 7.14
C LYS A 100 -11.77 -5.09 7.50
N LYS A 101 -12.06 -5.94 6.54
CA LYS A 101 -12.89 -7.14 6.76
C LYS A 101 -12.24 -8.08 7.77
N HIS A 102 -10.93 -8.31 7.63
CA HIS A 102 -10.18 -9.16 8.56
C HIS A 102 -10.32 -8.67 10.00
N PHE A 103 -10.15 -7.36 10.24
CA PHE A 103 -10.28 -6.80 11.58
C PHE A 103 -11.71 -6.79 12.07
N SER A 104 -12.68 -6.59 11.20
CA SER A 104 -14.12 -6.64 11.55
C SER A 104 -14.50 -8.01 12.09
N ASP A 105 -13.97 -9.07 11.48
CA ASP A 105 -14.20 -10.45 11.94
C ASP A 105 -13.64 -10.69 13.34
N LYS A 106 -12.71 -9.86 13.79
CA LYS A 106 -12.11 -9.91 15.13
C LYS A 106 -12.68 -8.85 16.07
N GLY A 107 -13.76 -8.19 15.69
CA GLY A 107 -14.44 -7.22 16.52
C GLY A 107 -13.82 -5.82 16.52
N LYS A 108 -12.90 -5.53 15.59
CA LYS A 108 -12.29 -4.21 15.42
C LYS A 108 -12.84 -3.55 14.17
N ARG A 109 -13.28 -2.31 14.29
CA ARG A 109 -13.94 -1.60 13.18
C ARG A 109 -13.25 -0.27 12.91
N PHE A 110 -13.10 0.05 11.63
CA PHE A 110 -12.61 1.34 11.18
C PHE A 110 -13.19 1.67 9.82
N SER A 111 -13.17 2.96 9.49
CA SER A 111 -13.54 3.47 8.17
C SER A 111 -12.27 3.81 7.41
N ILE A 112 -12.35 3.71 6.10
CA ILE A 112 -11.24 4.08 5.21
C ILE A 112 -11.67 5.28 4.37
N SER A 113 -10.72 6.15 4.07
CA SER A 113 -10.94 7.29 3.18
C SER A 113 -10.95 6.83 1.72
N VAL A 114 -11.34 7.74 0.82
CA VAL A 114 -11.04 7.54 -0.60
C VAL A 114 -9.53 7.60 -0.78
N PRO A 115 -8.97 6.86 -1.75
CA PRO A 115 -7.53 6.88 -1.96
C PRO A 115 -7.04 8.23 -2.51
N ASN A 116 -5.89 8.66 -2.01
CA ASN A 116 -5.13 9.77 -2.58
C ASN A 116 -3.99 9.17 -3.38
N VAL A 117 -3.82 9.61 -4.62
CA VAL A 117 -2.75 9.12 -5.48
C VAL A 117 -1.78 10.26 -5.80
N ILE A 118 -0.51 10.00 -5.63
CA ILE A 118 0.57 10.94 -5.93
C ILE A 118 1.34 10.39 -7.11
N VAL A 119 1.37 11.13 -8.20
CA VAL A 119 2.15 10.80 -9.39
C VAL A 119 3.19 11.88 -9.57
N GLY A 120 4.44 11.52 -9.48
CA GLY A 120 5.53 12.48 -9.60
C GLY A 120 6.86 11.79 -9.37
N LYS A 121 7.74 11.86 -10.34
CA LYS A 121 9.03 11.18 -10.31
C LYS A 121 9.87 11.65 -9.12
N GLY A 122 10.33 10.69 -8.34
CA GLY A 122 11.21 10.97 -7.22
C GLY A 122 10.56 11.62 -6.02
N HIS A 123 9.26 11.43 -5.80
CA HIS A 123 8.62 11.96 -4.60
C HIS A 123 8.91 11.10 -3.37
N THR A 124 8.70 11.68 -2.21
CA THR A 124 8.84 10.98 -0.93
C THR A 124 7.53 11.09 -0.16
N ILE A 125 7.31 10.14 0.75
CA ILE A 125 6.19 10.19 1.68
C ILE A 125 6.76 10.31 3.08
N GLN A 126 6.38 11.38 3.80
CA GLN A 126 6.83 11.58 5.16
C GLN A 126 5.93 10.80 6.13
N ARG A 127 6.55 10.18 7.13
CA ARG A 127 5.77 9.57 8.21
C ARG A 127 5.21 10.68 9.10
N PRO A 128 4.01 10.47 9.67
CA PRO A 128 3.52 11.37 10.71
C PRO A 128 4.44 11.33 11.93
N ALA A 129 4.70 12.48 12.53
CA ALA A 129 5.64 12.61 13.64
C ALA A 129 5.24 11.79 14.87
N ASN A 130 3.95 11.57 15.08
CA ASN A 130 3.42 10.90 16.27
C ASN A 130 2.99 9.44 16.02
N LEU A 131 3.32 8.89 14.86
CA LEU A 131 2.99 7.51 14.53
C LEU A 131 4.24 6.74 14.15
N ILE A 132 4.30 5.48 14.62
CA ILE A 132 5.31 4.54 14.15
C ILE A 132 4.82 4.01 12.81
N CYS A 133 5.66 4.08 11.80
CA CYS A 133 5.36 3.58 10.47
C CYS A 133 6.25 2.38 10.17
N ILE A 134 5.62 1.26 9.84
CA ILE A 134 6.33 0.05 9.45
C ILE A 134 6.17 -0.13 7.95
N GLY A 135 7.30 -0.27 7.26
CA GLY A 135 7.33 -0.57 5.85
C GLY A 135 7.57 -2.05 5.60
N VAL A 136 6.98 -2.55 4.54
CA VAL A 136 7.17 -3.92 4.07
C VAL A 136 7.63 -3.85 2.63
N LYS A 137 8.78 -4.45 2.36
CA LYS A 137 9.27 -4.56 0.98
C LYS A 137 8.67 -5.80 0.36
N PHE A 138 8.11 -5.63 -0.84
CA PHE A 138 7.60 -6.75 -1.62
C PHE A 138 8.44 -6.92 -2.87
N HIS A 139 8.78 -8.15 -3.16
CA HIS A 139 9.55 -8.51 -4.35
C HIS A 139 8.65 -9.01 -5.47
N LEU A 140 8.86 -8.49 -6.66
CA LEU A 140 8.14 -8.86 -7.85
C LEU A 140 9.08 -8.74 -9.04
N ASN A 141 9.45 -9.87 -9.65
CA ASN A 141 10.31 -9.92 -10.85
C ASN A 141 11.59 -9.09 -10.70
N ASP A 142 12.36 -9.32 -9.66
CA ASP A 142 13.63 -8.63 -9.37
C ASP A 142 13.48 -7.14 -9.02
N LYS A 143 12.25 -6.68 -8.85
CA LYS A 143 11.95 -5.30 -8.47
C LYS A 143 11.26 -5.26 -7.13
N ILE A 144 11.24 -4.10 -6.52
CA ILE A 144 10.68 -3.92 -5.17
C ILE A 144 9.68 -2.79 -5.18
N PHE A 145 8.51 -3.02 -4.57
CA PHE A 145 7.61 -1.96 -4.16
C PHE A 145 7.43 -2.06 -2.64
N VAL A 146 6.88 -1.01 -2.05
CA VAL A 146 6.74 -0.98 -0.58
C VAL A 146 5.29 -0.69 -0.18
N LEU A 147 4.90 -1.32 0.92
CA LEU A 147 3.67 -1.01 1.63
C LEU A 147 4.07 -0.41 2.97
N GLU A 148 3.51 0.73 3.33
CA GLU A 148 3.80 1.37 4.62
C GLU A 148 2.53 1.49 5.42
N VAL A 149 2.58 1.06 6.67
CA VAL A 149 1.44 1.03 7.58
C VAL A 149 1.79 1.80 8.84
N ALA A 150 0.97 2.78 9.19
CA ALA A 150 1.12 3.54 10.43
C ALA A 150 -0.23 3.57 11.11
N LEU A 151 -0.36 2.79 12.17
CA LEU A 151 -1.61 2.66 12.93
C LEU A 151 -1.33 2.74 14.43
N LYS A 152 -2.27 3.34 15.15
CA LYS A 152 -2.31 3.25 16.59
C LYS A 152 -3.73 3.01 17.05
N ASP A 153 -3.86 2.35 18.20
CA ASP A 153 -5.16 2.18 18.84
C ASP A 153 -5.72 3.54 19.22
N LYS A 154 -7.01 3.70 19.00
CA LYS A 154 -7.71 4.87 19.51
C LYS A 154 -8.06 4.59 20.97
N MET A 155 -7.59 5.46 21.81
CA MET A 155 -7.86 5.38 23.25
C MET A 155 -9.24 5.95 23.58
#